data_ee38ad7c54d90c5289eb5693a9f25e51
#
_entry.id   ee38ad7c54d90c5289eb5693a9f25e51
#
_cell.length_a   1.000
_cell.length_b   1.000
_cell.length_c   1.000
_cell.angle_alpha   90.00
_cell.angle_beta   90.00
_cell.angle_gamma   90.00
#
_symmetry.space_group_name_H-M   'P 1'
#
loop_
_entity.id
_entity.type
_entity.pdbx_description
1 polymer ?
#
loop_
_entity_poly.entity_id
_entity_poly.type
_entity_poly.pdbx_seq_one_letter_code
_entity_poly.pdbx_strand_id
1 'polypeptide(L)'
;MSPNLSDEQKQMILTVRELVQSEFKPNAQKYMDGTFPWENIRKLAEIGVLGMSVPEEYGGLGLSVFDSALVLEEIAKGCYVTAMATLGEAGVQTRVIAHYAPAPIRERILPRVVAGECILAICMTEPHAGTDVASYRTNARVLGDRVVLNGVKTLISRAPEAGMFVVFTRIDGNPGREGIGCVLVEPGTPGFEVTGTYHTMGGENLHEVQFNDCELPIENLVIREDGFRKLLSAFNTQRCLNPSISLGLAEGAFEEARRYVHGRTVFGKAVGDFQGIRWKLADMYREIEAARSLLYRACASADPFPDPFLSAVAKITCNEMSIRVTSEAIQLHGGVGFTDEYAVSRFYRGARYGTLGGGTSETLRDLIGKRIMEATAFGDDILNYSAPGPRVSRPAETAGFAISAE
;
A
#
# COMPACT_ATOMS: atom_id res chain seq x y z
N MET A 1 -1.17 -3.03 -24.04
CA MET A 1 0.22 -3.39 -24.36
C MET A 1 0.86 -3.75 -23.03
N SER A 2 1.30 -5.00 -22.86
CA SER A 2 2.25 -5.28 -21.78
C SER A 2 3.42 -4.32 -21.97
N PRO A 3 3.88 -3.58 -20.94
CA PRO A 3 5.05 -2.74 -21.11
C PRO A 3 6.21 -3.62 -21.57
N ASN A 4 6.97 -3.14 -22.57
CA ASN A 4 8.23 -3.77 -22.92
C ASN A 4 9.17 -3.55 -21.73
N LEU A 5 9.25 -4.53 -20.82
CA LEU A 5 10.18 -4.50 -19.72
C LEU A 5 11.61 -4.52 -20.25
N SER A 6 12.48 -3.74 -19.64
CA SER A 6 13.92 -3.80 -19.92
C SER A 6 14.49 -5.16 -19.50
N ASP A 7 15.70 -5.46 -19.95
CA ASP A 7 16.33 -6.74 -19.57
C ASP A 7 16.72 -6.75 -18.09
N GLU A 8 17.06 -5.60 -17.51
CA GLU A 8 17.29 -5.43 -16.07
C GLU A 8 16.01 -5.71 -15.26
N GLN A 9 14.86 -5.15 -15.69
CA GLN A 9 13.56 -5.42 -15.06
C GLN A 9 13.18 -6.90 -15.13
N LYS A 10 13.39 -7.55 -16.26
CA LYS A 10 13.15 -9.00 -16.41
C LYS A 10 14.06 -9.80 -15.49
N GLN A 11 15.35 -9.46 -15.41
CA GLN A 11 16.27 -10.16 -14.53
C GLN A 11 15.91 -9.98 -13.06
N MET A 12 15.56 -8.77 -12.64
CA MET A 12 15.07 -8.48 -11.29
C MET A 12 13.85 -9.32 -10.94
N ILE A 13 12.85 -9.38 -11.82
CA ILE A 13 11.64 -10.21 -11.64
C ILE A 13 12.01 -11.68 -11.52
N LEU A 14 12.92 -12.19 -12.36
CA LEU A 14 13.34 -13.59 -12.32
C LEU A 14 14.02 -13.94 -11.00
N THR A 15 14.93 -13.09 -10.52
CA THR A 15 15.63 -13.28 -9.24
C THR A 15 14.65 -13.33 -8.07
N VAL A 16 13.72 -12.36 -8.00
CA VAL A 16 12.70 -12.33 -6.95
C VAL A 16 11.76 -13.55 -7.06
N ARG A 17 11.34 -13.91 -8.27
CA ARG A 17 10.48 -15.08 -8.53
C ARG A 17 11.12 -16.38 -8.05
N GLU A 18 12.40 -16.59 -8.33
CA GLU A 18 13.12 -17.78 -7.89
C GLU A 18 13.10 -17.88 -6.36
N LEU A 19 13.45 -16.80 -5.66
CA LEU A 19 13.41 -16.73 -4.20
C LEU A 19 12.00 -16.98 -3.65
N VAL A 20 11.00 -16.38 -4.27
CA VAL A 20 9.59 -16.54 -3.85
C VAL A 20 9.12 -17.98 -4.02
N GLN A 21 9.41 -18.62 -5.14
CA GLN A 21 8.95 -19.99 -5.42
C GLN A 21 9.68 -21.02 -4.57
N SER A 22 11.01 -20.86 -4.36
CA SER A 22 11.83 -21.82 -3.61
C SER A 22 11.67 -21.69 -2.09
N GLU A 23 11.42 -20.47 -1.58
CA GLU A 23 11.53 -20.19 -0.15
C GLU A 23 10.23 -19.64 0.46
N PHE A 24 9.64 -18.57 -0.13
CA PHE A 24 8.54 -17.86 0.53
C PHE A 24 7.22 -18.60 0.41
N LYS A 25 6.90 -19.12 -0.78
CA LYS A 25 5.65 -19.81 -1.05
C LYS A 25 5.49 -21.10 -0.24
N PRO A 26 6.50 -21.98 -0.14
CA PRO A 26 6.42 -23.19 0.70
C PRO A 26 6.20 -22.88 2.19
N ASN A 27 6.74 -21.77 2.67
CA ASN A 27 6.70 -21.37 4.07
C ASN A 27 5.58 -20.37 4.41
N ALA A 28 4.77 -19.94 3.44
CA ALA A 28 3.79 -18.85 3.63
C ALA A 28 2.75 -19.14 4.72
N GLN A 29 2.38 -20.41 4.93
CA GLN A 29 1.39 -20.81 5.94
C GLN A 29 1.85 -20.50 7.36
N LYS A 30 3.14 -20.59 7.67
CA LYS A 30 3.67 -20.34 9.02
C LYS A 30 3.50 -18.89 9.49
N TYR A 31 3.31 -17.95 8.56
CA TYR A 31 3.13 -16.52 8.89
C TYR A 31 1.66 -16.10 9.06
N MET A 32 0.73 -17.06 8.97
CA MET A 32 -0.70 -16.76 9.12
C MET A 32 -1.14 -16.64 10.59
N ASP A 33 -0.24 -16.85 11.54
CA ASP A 33 -0.48 -16.75 12.99
C ASP A 33 -0.02 -15.41 13.59
N GLY A 34 0.44 -14.47 12.76
CA GLY A 34 0.98 -13.19 13.22
C GLY A 34 2.50 -13.15 13.36
N THR A 35 3.19 -14.24 13.07
CA THR A 35 4.66 -14.26 13.08
C THR A 35 5.22 -13.36 11.98
N PHE A 36 6.12 -12.44 12.35
CA PHE A 36 6.78 -11.56 11.38
C PHE A 36 7.81 -12.34 10.53
N PRO A 37 7.87 -12.15 9.20
CA PRO A 37 8.66 -12.97 8.29
C PRO A 37 10.14 -12.57 8.23
N TRP A 38 10.85 -12.52 9.36
CA TRP A 38 12.25 -12.09 9.46
C TRP A 38 13.20 -12.83 8.52
N GLU A 39 13.00 -14.15 8.34
CA GLU A 39 13.83 -14.94 7.43
C GLU A 39 13.72 -14.43 5.98
N ASN A 40 12.49 -14.14 5.55
CA ASN A 40 12.25 -13.63 4.20
C ASN A 40 12.76 -12.19 4.04
N ILE A 41 12.59 -11.36 5.06
CA ILE A 41 13.08 -9.96 5.06
C ILE A 41 14.61 -9.92 4.94
N ARG A 42 15.34 -10.78 5.66
CA ARG A 42 16.82 -10.86 5.53
C ARG A 42 17.24 -11.24 4.11
N LYS A 43 16.61 -12.24 3.50
CA LYS A 43 16.89 -12.64 2.12
C LYS A 43 16.56 -11.54 1.11
N LEU A 44 15.50 -10.78 1.33
CA LEU A 44 15.16 -9.61 0.51
C LEU A 44 16.17 -8.48 0.68
N ALA A 45 16.74 -8.29 1.88
CA ALA A 45 17.84 -7.35 2.10
C ALA A 45 19.11 -7.75 1.34
N GLU A 46 19.50 -9.04 1.40
CA GLU A 46 20.66 -9.60 0.72
C GLU A 46 20.65 -9.35 -0.80
N ILE A 47 19.48 -9.35 -1.42
CA ILE A 47 19.30 -9.05 -2.86
C ILE A 47 18.93 -7.60 -3.15
N GLY A 48 19.03 -6.70 -2.15
CA GLY A 48 18.83 -5.25 -2.29
C GLY A 48 17.37 -4.77 -2.32
N VAL A 49 16.38 -5.65 -2.17
CA VAL A 49 14.95 -5.30 -2.30
C VAL A 49 14.50 -4.29 -1.25
N LEU A 50 15.03 -4.34 -0.02
CA LEU A 50 14.66 -3.38 1.03
C LEU A 50 15.16 -1.95 0.72
N GLY A 51 16.27 -1.85 -0.03
CA GLY A 51 16.83 -0.59 -0.50
C GLY A 51 16.34 -0.14 -1.88
N MET A 52 15.40 -0.84 -2.51
CA MET A 52 15.02 -0.59 -3.91
C MET A 52 14.55 0.84 -4.18
N SER A 53 13.85 1.47 -3.24
CA SER A 53 13.34 2.86 -3.36
C SER A 53 14.23 3.91 -2.67
N VAL A 54 15.29 3.49 -2.00
CA VAL A 54 16.27 4.39 -1.36
C VAL A 54 17.20 4.96 -2.42
N PRO A 55 17.50 6.28 -2.40
CA PRO A 55 18.48 6.87 -3.32
C PRO A 55 19.86 6.20 -3.24
N GLU A 56 20.56 6.15 -4.38
CA GLU A 56 21.89 5.52 -4.50
C GLU A 56 22.92 6.13 -3.54
N GLU A 57 22.84 7.44 -3.30
CA GLU A 57 23.72 8.16 -2.35
C GLU A 57 23.67 7.62 -0.91
N TYR A 58 22.59 6.89 -0.55
CA TYR A 58 22.41 6.21 0.74
C TYR A 58 22.57 4.67 0.65
N GLY A 59 23.13 4.18 -0.46
CA GLY A 59 23.37 2.75 -0.68
C GLY A 59 22.18 1.97 -1.22
N GLY A 60 21.09 2.65 -1.62
CA GLY A 60 19.93 2.03 -2.24
C GLY A 60 20.08 1.83 -3.75
N LEU A 61 19.02 1.38 -4.40
CA LEU A 61 18.97 1.13 -5.85
C LEU A 61 18.31 2.26 -6.65
N GLY A 62 17.70 3.25 -6.00
CA GLY A 62 17.03 4.38 -6.65
C GLY A 62 15.92 3.99 -7.62
N LEU A 63 15.30 2.82 -7.47
CA LEU A 63 14.30 2.29 -8.39
C LEU A 63 13.03 3.11 -8.40
N SER A 64 12.37 3.12 -9.55
CA SER A 64 11.08 3.79 -9.74
C SER A 64 9.95 3.12 -8.95
N VAL A 65 8.81 3.82 -8.86
CA VAL A 65 7.58 3.21 -8.31
C VAL A 65 7.12 2.03 -9.16
N PHE A 66 7.36 2.09 -10.47
CA PHE A 66 7.03 1.00 -11.39
C PHE A 66 7.86 -0.26 -11.10
N ASP A 67 9.16 -0.13 -10.91
CA ASP A 67 10.05 -1.26 -10.59
C ASP A 67 9.69 -1.87 -9.23
N SER A 68 9.43 -1.01 -8.23
CA SER A 68 8.97 -1.45 -6.90
C SER A 68 7.65 -2.21 -6.96
N ALA A 69 6.74 -1.80 -7.86
CA ALA A 69 5.47 -2.48 -8.10
C ALA A 69 5.66 -3.89 -8.67
N LEU A 70 6.58 -4.06 -9.64
CA LEU A 70 6.92 -5.37 -10.22
C LEU A 70 7.46 -6.34 -9.17
N VAL A 71 8.33 -5.85 -8.27
CA VAL A 71 8.91 -6.67 -7.18
C VAL A 71 7.83 -7.10 -6.18
N LEU A 72 6.99 -6.16 -5.71
CA LEU A 72 5.94 -6.49 -4.75
C LEU A 72 4.88 -7.43 -5.33
N GLU A 73 4.56 -7.30 -6.61
CA GLU A 73 3.69 -8.22 -7.33
C GLU A 73 4.23 -9.66 -7.28
N GLU A 74 5.52 -9.87 -7.58
CA GLU A 74 6.15 -11.18 -7.53
C GLU A 74 6.19 -11.76 -6.10
N ILE A 75 6.54 -10.96 -5.09
CA ILE A 75 6.53 -11.42 -3.69
C ILE A 75 5.13 -11.87 -3.27
N ALA A 76 4.10 -11.12 -3.64
CA ALA A 76 2.71 -11.40 -3.26
C ALA A 76 2.14 -12.68 -3.90
N LYS A 77 2.66 -13.12 -5.05
CA LYS A 77 2.31 -14.42 -5.66
C LYS A 77 2.66 -15.61 -4.77
N GLY A 78 3.58 -15.47 -3.87
CA GLY A 78 3.99 -16.52 -2.93
C GLY A 78 3.54 -16.29 -1.50
N CYS A 79 3.74 -15.08 -0.98
CA CYS A 79 3.51 -14.78 0.43
C CYS A 79 3.00 -13.35 0.66
N TYR A 80 1.71 -13.23 1.00
CA TYR A 80 1.08 -11.95 1.35
C TYR A 80 1.78 -11.25 2.51
N VAL A 81 2.03 -11.96 3.62
CA VAL A 81 2.62 -11.37 4.83
C VAL A 81 4.02 -10.81 4.54
N THR A 82 4.83 -11.50 3.73
CA THR A 82 6.14 -10.99 3.30
C THR A 82 6.01 -9.74 2.43
N ALA A 83 5.07 -9.73 1.47
CA ALA A 83 4.82 -8.56 0.63
C ALA A 83 4.37 -7.34 1.47
N MET A 84 3.50 -7.54 2.45
CA MET A 84 3.09 -6.49 3.39
C MET A 84 4.22 -6.04 4.31
N ALA A 85 5.10 -6.95 4.73
CA ALA A 85 6.28 -6.63 5.52
C ALA A 85 7.31 -5.80 4.73
N THR A 86 7.37 -5.95 3.40
CA THR A 86 8.28 -5.20 2.51
C THR A 86 7.69 -3.85 2.08
N LEU A 87 6.37 -3.68 2.17
CA LEU A 87 5.66 -2.51 1.64
C LEU A 87 6.13 -1.18 2.25
N GLY A 88 6.62 -1.18 3.49
CA GLY A 88 7.09 0.03 4.18
C GLY A 88 8.38 0.58 3.59
N GLU A 89 9.32 -0.31 3.34
CA GLU A 89 10.65 0.00 2.82
C GLU A 89 10.56 0.42 1.33
N ALA A 90 9.64 -0.16 0.58
CA ALA A 90 9.34 0.24 -0.80
C ALA A 90 8.48 1.51 -0.91
N GLY A 91 7.73 1.84 0.13
CA GLY A 91 6.58 2.74 0.06
C GLY A 91 6.76 4.11 0.68
N VAL A 92 5.70 4.52 1.39
CA VAL A 92 5.51 5.89 1.92
C VAL A 92 6.59 6.27 2.91
N GLN A 93 6.95 5.36 3.84
CA GLN A 93 7.84 5.64 4.94
C GLN A 93 9.22 6.05 4.45
N THR A 94 9.83 5.24 3.60
CA THR A 94 11.13 5.52 2.99
C THR A 94 11.10 6.80 2.18
N ARG A 95 10.04 7.02 1.38
CA ARG A 95 9.92 8.23 0.56
C ARG A 95 9.71 9.49 1.39
N VAL A 96 8.98 9.43 2.50
CA VAL A 96 8.85 10.55 3.44
C VAL A 96 10.21 10.92 4.03
N ILE A 97 10.99 9.93 4.46
CA ILE A 97 12.34 10.18 5.00
C ILE A 97 13.26 10.72 3.89
N ALA A 98 13.31 10.09 2.73
CA ALA A 98 14.19 10.48 1.64
C ALA A 98 13.93 11.89 1.11
N HIS A 99 12.64 12.30 1.02
CA HIS A 99 12.27 13.60 0.42
C HIS A 99 12.15 14.74 1.43
N TYR A 100 11.80 14.45 2.69
CA TYR A 100 11.45 15.51 3.64
C TYR A 100 12.34 15.56 4.88
N ALA A 101 13.04 14.50 5.25
CA ALA A 101 13.92 14.52 6.41
C ALA A 101 15.20 15.32 6.12
N PRO A 102 15.79 15.99 7.14
CA PRO A 102 17.09 16.65 7.00
C PRO A 102 18.21 15.64 6.76
N ALA A 103 19.32 16.09 6.12
CA ALA A 103 20.44 15.24 5.72
C ALA A 103 20.95 14.33 6.84
N PRO A 104 21.21 14.79 8.09
CA PRO A 104 21.71 13.92 9.15
C PRO A 104 20.78 12.73 9.47
N ILE A 105 19.46 12.93 9.35
CA ILE A 105 18.50 11.84 9.56
C ILE A 105 18.52 10.86 8.38
N ARG A 106 18.56 11.35 7.14
CA ARG A 106 18.65 10.50 5.94
C ARG A 106 19.91 9.63 5.98
N GLU A 107 21.05 10.22 6.26
CA GLU A 107 22.37 9.55 6.38
C GLU A 107 22.38 8.49 7.48
N ARG A 108 21.65 8.71 8.58
CA ARG A 108 21.60 7.78 9.70
C ARG A 108 20.60 6.63 9.48
N ILE A 109 19.48 6.88 8.82
CA ILE A 109 18.38 5.92 8.76
C ILE A 109 18.38 5.13 7.46
N LEU A 110 18.54 5.78 6.29
CA LEU A 110 18.37 5.10 5.01
C LEU A 110 19.36 3.95 4.77
N PRO A 111 20.66 4.04 5.12
CA PRO A 111 21.57 2.89 5.00
C PRO A 111 21.14 1.70 5.85
N ARG A 112 20.57 1.92 7.05
CA ARG A 112 20.08 0.86 7.92
C ARG A 112 18.82 0.19 7.37
N VAL A 113 17.98 0.95 6.65
CA VAL A 113 16.83 0.38 5.91
C VAL A 113 17.32 -0.53 4.80
N VAL A 114 18.30 -0.08 4.01
CA VAL A 114 18.93 -0.88 2.93
C VAL A 114 19.50 -2.20 3.48
N ALA A 115 20.18 -2.15 4.61
CA ALA A 115 20.75 -3.33 5.27
C ALA A 115 19.71 -4.26 5.93
N GLY A 116 18.43 -3.86 5.99
CA GLY A 116 17.40 -4.61 6.71
C GLY A 116 17.51 -4.53 8.25
N GLU A 117 18.28 -3.59 8.77
CA GLU A 117 18.50 -3.34 10.20
C GLU A 117 17.45 -2.41 10.81
N CYS A 118 16.71 -1.68 9.97
CA CYS A 118 15.69 -0.72 10.39
C CYS A 118 14.44 -0.92 9.56
N ILE A 119 13.45 -1.58 10.14
CA ILE A 119 12.10 -1.69 9.58
C ILE A 119 11.33 -0.40 9.89
N LEU A 120 10.58 0.10 8.93
CA LEU A 120 9.84 1.34 9.04
C LEU A 120 8.35 1.10 9.31
N ALA A 121 7.78 1.73 10.33
CA ALA A 121 6.34 1.77 10.57
C ALA A 121 5.76 3.15 10.27
N ILE A 122 4.51 3.20 9.75
CA ILE A 122 3.78 4.45 9.57
C ILE A 122 2.63 4.54 10.58
N CYS A 123 2.54 5.64 11.29
CA CYS A 123 1.51 5.93 12.28
C CYS A 123 0.59 7.04 11.78
N MET A 124 -0.58 6.64 11.26
CA MET A 124 -1.60 7.57 10.74
C MET A 124 -2.88 7.45 11.54
N THR A 125 -3.53 6.31 11.47
CA THR A 125 -4.86 6.05 12.02
C THR A 125 -4.91 6.26 13.52
N GLU A 126 -5.98 6.91 13.98
CA GLU A 126 -6.32 7.06 15.40
C GLU A 126 -7.65 6.35 15.69
N PRO A 127 -7.97 5.99 16.94
CA PRO A 127 -9.21 5.29 17.27
C PRO A 127 -10.47 5.97 16.76
N HIS A 128 -10.46 7.30 16.62
CA HIS A 128 -11.60 8.10 16.14
C HIS A 128 -11.40 8.67 14.72
N ALA A 129 -10.22 8.51 14.11
CA ALA A 129 -9.85 9.14 12.84
C ALA A 129 -9.13 8.15 11.90
N GLY A 130 -9.88 7.50 11.03
CA GLY A 130 -9.35 6.67 9.94
C GLY A 130 -9.27 7.46 8.64
N THR A 131 -10.40 7.67 7.97
CA THR A 131 -10.50 8.41 6.71
C THR A 131 -10.31 9.92 6.90
N ASP A 132 -10.81 10.46 7.99
CA ASP A 132 -10.70 11.89 8.30
C ASP A 132 -9.37 12.23 9.00
N VAL A 133 -8.29 12.25 8.21
CA VAL A 133 -6.94 12.61 8.67
C VAL A 133 -6.88 14.01 9.28
N ALA A 134 -7.74 14.94 8.82
CA ALA A 134 -7.78 16.28 9.33
C ALA A 134 -8.28 16.39 10.78
N SER A 135 -8.88 15.32 11.33
CA SER A 135 -9.40 15.27 12.69
C SER A 135 -8.42 14.66 13.71
N TYR A 136 -7.15 14.42 13.36
CA TYR A 136 -6.16 13.89 14.31
C TYR A 136 -6.11 14.68 15.61
N ARG A 137 -6.00 13.95 16.73
CA ARG A 137 -5.82 14.47 18.08
C ARG A 137 -4.41 14.26 18.62
N THR A 138 -3.69 13.27 18.12
CA THR A 138 -2.25 13.15 18.41
C THR A 138 -1.59 14.46 18.03
N ASN A 139 -0.82 15.04 18.95
CA ASN A 139 -0.28 16.39 18.82
C ASN A 139 1.19 16.46 19.20
N ALA A 140 1.97 17.10 18.35
CA ALA A 140 3.37 17.43 18.56
C ALA A 140 3.49 18.92 18.86
N ARG A 141 3.85 19.25 20.08
CA ARG A 141 4.06 20.64 20.52
C ARG A 141 5.53 21.01 20.40
N VAL A 142 5.82 22.09 19.69
CA VAL A 142 7.18 22.61 19.50
C VAL A 142 7.59 23.47 20.68
N LEU A 143 8.69 23.14 21.35
CA LEU A 143 9.23 23.84 22.52
C LEU A 143 10.74 24.12 22.31
N GLY A 144 11.03 25.21 21.57
CA GLY A 144 12.41 25.57 21.26
C GLY A 144 13.12 24.54 20.38
N ASP A 145 14.10 23.85 20.94
CA ASP A 145 14.92 22.84 20.28
C ASP A 145 14.38 21.40 20.38
N ARG A 146 13.18 21.23 20.94
CA ARG A 146 12.53 19.92 21.12
C ARG A 146 11.07 19.95 20.72
N VAL A 147 10.52 18.73 20.53
CA VAL A 147 9.11 18.46 20.25
C VAL A 147 8.57 17.51 21.29
N VAL A 148 7.41 17.79 21.87
CA VAL A 148 6.72 16.90 22.81
C VAL A 148 5.50 16.32 22.13
N LEU A 149 5.51 14.98 21.92
CA LEU A 149 4.46 14.24 21.24
C LEU A 149 3.55 13.55 22.25
N ASN A 150 2.23 13.75 22.10
CA ASN A 150 1.18 13.12 22.89
C ASN A 150 0.06 12.58 22.01
N GLY A 151 -0.46 11.40 22.33
CA GLY A 151 -1.61 10.80 21.66
C GLY A 151 -1.52 9.29 21.47
N VAL A 152 -2.43 8.76 20.64
CA VAL A 152 -2.56 7.32 20.37
C VAL A 152 -2.72 7.12 18.87
N LYS A 153 -2.01 6.13 18.33
CA LYS A 153 -2.19 5.64 16.96
C LYS A 153 -2.55 4.16 16.99
N THR A 154 -3.43 3.76 16.10
CA THR A 154 -3.95 2.38 16.06
C THR A 154 -3.83 1.77 14.68
N LEU A 155 -3.93 0.45 14.58
CA LEU A 155 -3.80 -0.33 13.35
C LEU A 155 -2.42 -0.14 12.68
N ILE A 156 -1.38 -0.06 13.48
CA ILE A 156 -0.01 0.13 13.01
C ILE A 156 0.63 -1.22 12.72
N SER A 157 0.99 -1.45 11.47
CA SER A 157 1.71 -2.65 11.05
C SER A 157 3.15 -2.63 11.54
N ARG A 158 3.67 -3.78 11.97
CA ARG A 158 5.10 -3.98 12.28
C ARG A 158 5.62 -3.15 13.45
N ALA A 159 4.75 -2.69 14.36
CA ALA A 159 5.20 -1.82 15.45
C ALA A 159 6.27 -2.46 16.36
N PRO A 160 6.17 -3.76 16.75
CA PRO A 160 7.22 -4.41 17.55
C PRO A 160 8.57 -4.56 16.84
N GLU A 161 8.54 -4.66 15.50
CA GLU A 161 9.72 -4.88 14.66
C GLU A 161 10.35 -3.59 14.15
N ALA A 162 9.63 -2.46 14.28
CA ALA A 162 10.06 -1.19 13.69
C ALA A 162 11.24 -0.58 14.45
N GLY A 163 12.25 -0.19 13.68
CA GLY A 163 13.38 0.64 14.16
C GLY A 163 13.14 2.15 14.01
N MET A 164 12.06 2.54 13.29
CA MET A 164 11.68 3.94 13.13
C MET A 164 10.18 4.05 12.82
N PHE A 165 9.51 4.97 13.49
CA PHE A 165 8.10 5.31 13.27
C PHE A 165 7.97 6.65 12.57
N VAL A 166 7.27 6.68 11.43
CA VAL A 166 6.89 7.87 10.69
C VAL A 166 5.50 8.28 11.16
N VAL A 167 5.41 9.26 12.06
CA VAL A 167 4.18 9.62 12.78
C VAL A 167 3.58 10.90 12.21
N PHE A 168 2.45 10.77 11.51
CA PHE A 168 1.65 11.92 11.10
C PHE A 168 0.77 12.39 12.25
N THR A 169 0.87 13.65 12.59
CA THR A 169 0.31 14.22 13.80
C THR A 169 -0.09 15.68 13.57
N ARG A 170 -0.81 16.24 14.51
CA ARG A 170 -1.08 17.68 14.56
C ARG A 170 0.13 18.41 15.13
N ILE A 171 0.46 19.59 14.60
CA ILE A 171 1.54 20.43 15.08
C ILE A 171 0.95 21.62 15.84
N ASP A 172 1.42 21.85 17.09
CA ASP A 172 1.04 22.95 17.98
C ASP A 172 -0.48 23.11 18.17
N GLY A 173 -1.25 22.04 18.03
CA GLY A 173 -2.71 22.07 18.14
C GLY A 173 -3.44 22.78 17.01
N ASN A 174 -2.75 23.19 15.93
CA ASN A 174 -3.35 23.90 14.81
C ASN A 174 -4.46 23.06 14.15
N PRO A 175 -5.68 23.59 13.96
CA PRO A 175 -6.82 22.83 13.49
C PRO A 175 -6.75 22.52 11.97
N GLY A 176 -7.57 21.57 11.53
CA GLY A 176 -7.78 21.27 10.11
C GLY A 176 -6.58 20.65 9.41
N ARG A 177 -6.57 20.74 8.10
CA ARG A 177 -5.54 20.14 7.23
C ARG A 177 -4.18 20.82 7.36
N GLU A 178 -4.17 22.10 7.59
CA GLU A 178 -2.95 22.93 7.69
C GLU A 178 -2.12 22.59 8.93
N GLY A 179 -2.78 22.08 9.99
CA GLY A 179 -2.12 21.68 11.22
C GLY A 179 -1.42 20.31 11.14
N ILE A 180 -1.51 19.58 10.03
CA ILE A 180 -0.89 18.24 9.92
C ILE A 180 0.59 18.38 9.58
N GLY A 181 1.42 17.63 10.33
CA GLY A 181 2.85 17.46 10.08
C GLY A 181 3.32 16.04 10.31
N CYS A 182 4.63 15.85 10.37
CA CYS A 182 5.22 14.52 10.58
C CYS A 182 6.43 14.59 11.50
N VAL A 183 6.47 13.71 12.48
CA VAL A 183 7.63 13.50 13.36
C VAL A 183 8.14 12.07 13.23
N LEU A 184 9.44 11.88 13.45
CA LEU A 184 10.08 10.55 13.52
C LEU A 184 10.29 10.18 14.98
N VAL A 185 9.91 8.94 15.34
CA VAL A 185 10.08 8.38 16.69
C VAL A 185 10.85 7.08 16.60
N GLU A 186 11.88 6.92 17.43
CA GLU A 186 12.61 5.65 17.56
C GLU A 186 12.03 4.79 18.70
N PRO A 187 12.09 3.45 18.61
CA PRO A 187 11.76 2.61 19.74
C PRO A 187 12.68 2.92 20.93
N GLY A 188 12.14 2.80 22.15
CA GLY A 188 12.87 3.15 23.38
C GLY A 188 12.88 4.64 23.73
N THR A 189 12.27 5.53 22.90
CA THR A 189 12.01 6.91 23.29
C THR A 189 11.16 6.92 24.57
N PRO A 190 11.55 7.64 25.64
CA PRO A 190 10.74 7.73 26.84
C PRO A 190 9.32 8.20 26.55
N GLY A 191 8.32 7.52 27.11
CA GLY A 191 6.90 7.81 26.86
C GLY A 191 6.32 7.19 25.58
N PHE A 192 7.10 6.48 24.76
CA PHE A 192 6.61 5.72 23.64
C PHE A 192 6.40 4.24 24.01
N GLU A 193 5.22 3.68 23.73
CA GLU A 193 4.88 2.29 24.02
C GLU A 193 4.05 1.68 22.89
N VAL A 194 4.26 0.37 22.64
CA VAL A 194 3.36 -0.49 21.86
C VAL A 194 2.40 -1.15 22.84
N THR A 195 1.12 -0.77 22.80
CA THR A 195 0.15 -1.06 23.89
C THR A 195 -0.88 -2.14 23.56
N GLY A 196 -1.15 -2.41 22.29
CA GLY A 196 -2.18 -3.37 21.88
C GLY A 196 -1.82 -4.12 20.61
N THR A 197 -2.46 -5.28 20.42
CA THR A 197 -2.28 -6.11 19.23
C THR A 197 -3.64 -6.54 18.70
N TYR A 198 -3.83 -6.42 17.38
CA TYR A 198 -5.00 -6.89 16.64
C TYR A 198 -4.55 -7.95 15.64
N HIS A 199 -5.13 -9.15 15.73
CA HIS A 199 -4.88 -10.22 14.77
C HIS A 199 -5.74 -10.02 13.53
N THR A 200 -5.11 -9.95 12.35
CA THR A 200 -5.85 -9.78 11.11
C THR A 200 -6.20 -11.11 10.46
N MET A 201 -7.22 -11.10 9.61
CA MET A 201 -7.53 -12.29 8.82
C MET A 201 -6.46 -12.60 7.76
N GLY A 202 -5.59 -11.64 7.42
CA GLY A 202 -4.51 -11.76 6.44
C GLY A 202 -3.25 -12.45 6.98
N GLY A 203 -3.14 -12.58 8.31
CA GLY A 203 -2.02 -13.22 9.00
C GLY A 203 -1.05 -12.24 9.67
N GLU A 204 -0.93 -10.99 9.18
CA GLU A 204 -0.14 -9.98 9.88
C GLU A 204 -0.86 -9.45 11.13
N ASN A 205 -0.08 -8.97 12.10
CA ASN A 205 -0.59 -8.24 13.25
C ASN A 205 -0.57 -6.74 13.01
N LEU A 206 -1.57 -6.05 13.55
CA LEU A 206 -1.62 -4.60 13.68
C LEU A 206 -1.57 -4.23 15.16
N HIS A 207 -1.04 -3.05 15.46
CA HIS A 207 -0.78 -2.65 16.84
C HIS A 207 -1.36 -1.28 17.15
N GLU A 208 -1.55 -1.03 18.44
CA GLU A 208 -1.75 0.29 19.00
C GLU A 208 -0.42 0.81 19.53
N VAL A 209 -0.14 2.09 19.35
CA VAL A 209 1.03 2.76 19.91
C VAL A 209 0.59 4.02 20.64
N GLN A 210 1.20 4.28 21.78
CA GLN A 210 0.90 5.42 22.63
C GLN A 210 2.12 6.32 22.80
N PHE A 211 1.87 7.60 22.79
CA PHE A 211 2.84 8.66 23.05
C PHE A 211 2.39 9.45 24.28
N ASN A 212 3.22 9.50 25.29
CA ASN A 212 2.92 10.14 26.56
C ASN A 212 4.10 11.00 26.98
N ASP A 213 4.00 12.30 26.71
CA ASP A 213 5.08 13.28 26.84
C ASP A 213 6.39 12.81 26.20
N CYS A 214 6.33 12.21 25.00
CA CYS A 214 7.51 11.82 24.26
C CYS A 214 8.30 13.05 23.83
N GLU A 215 9.45 13.28 24.44
CA GLU A 215 10.38 14.33 24.05
C GLU A 215 11.29 13.87 22.91
N LEU A 216 11.32 14.65 21.84
CA LEU A 216 12.09 14.39 20.62
C LEU A 216 12.93 15.63 20.27
N PRO A 217 14.13 15.47 19.72
CA PRO A 217 14.88 16.59 19.13
C PRO A 217 14.07 17.26 18.01
N ILE A 218 14.25 18.56 17.82
CA ILE A 218 13.51 19.33 16.81
C ILE A 218 13.75 18.83 15.38
N GLU A 219 14.91 18.28 15.10
CA GLU A 219 15.24 17.68 13.80
C GLU A 219 14.36 16.46 13.44
N ASN A 220 13.75 15.82 14.43
CA ASN A 220 12.79 14.74 14.21
C ASN A 220 11.44 15.25 13.66
N LEU A 221 11.17 16.57 13.72
CA LEU A 221 10.03 17.19 13.04
C LEU A 221 10.35 17.39 11.56
N VAL A 222 10.15 16.34 10.76
CA VAL A 222 10.56 16.30 9.35
C VAL A 222 9.59 17.01 8.40
N ILE A 223 8.33 17.18 8.81
CA ILE A 223 7.33 17.95 8.06
C ILE A 223 6.60 18.87 9.03
N ARG A 224 6.84 20.16 8.91
CA ARG A 224 6.18 21.19 9.73
C ARG A 224 5.03 21.88 8.99
N GLU A 225 5.20 22.11 7.70
CA GLU A 225 4.26 22.87 6.86
C GLU A 225 3.82 22.05 5.67
N ASP A 226 2.61 22.31 5.16
CA ASP A 226 2.02 21.57 4.04
C ASP A 226 1.90 20.04 4.28
N GLY A 227 1.88 19.61 5.54
CA GLY A 227 1.99 18.20 5.89
C GLY A 227 0.87 17.34 5.31
N PHE A 228 -0.36 17.88 5.27
CA PHE A 228 -1.47 17.14 4.65
C PHE A 228 -1.24 16.88 3.16
N ARG A 229 -0.78 17.87 2.40
CA ARG A 229 -0.49 17.75 0.98
C ARG A 229 0.70 16.80 0.74
N LYS A 230 1.78 16.97 1.51
CA LYS A 230 2.98 16.09 1.42
C LYS A 230 2.65 14.65 1.76
N LEU A 231 1.84 14.42 2.80
CA LEU A 231 1.33 13.10 3.16
C LEU A 231 0.54 12.46 2.00
N LEU A 232 -0.45 13.16 1.46
CA LEU A 232 -1.28 12.61 0.39
C LEU A 232 -0.48 12.35 -0.89
N SER A 233 0.51 13.21 -1.21
CA SER A 233 1.41 12.98 -2.35
C SER A 233 2.24 11.72 -2.15
N ALA A 234 2.91 11.56 -1.00
CA ALA A 234 3.64 10.35 -0.68
C ALA A 234 2.73 9.11 -0.65
N PHE A 235 1.49 9.28 -0.19
CA PHE A 235 0.50 8.21 -0.09
C PHE A 235 -0.01 7.70 -1.45
N ASN A 236 0.15 8.47 -2.54
CA ASN A 236 -0.13 7.97 -3.89
C ASN A 236 0.83 6.83 -4.27
N THR A 237 2.05 6.78 -3.71
CA THR A 237 2.93 5.60 -3.82
C THR A 237 2.27 4.36 -3.20
N GLN A 238 1.69 4.48 -2.00
CA GLN A 238 0.93 3.38 -1.38
C GLN A 238 -0.24 2.92 -2.26
N ARG A 239 -0.90 3.87 -2.94
CA ARG A 239 -2.02 3.58 -3.85
C ARG A 239 -1.59 2.90 -5.16
N CYS A 240 -0.30 2.79 -5.42
CA CYS A 240 0.29 1.97 -6.47
C CYS A 240 0.82 0.64 -5.92
N LEU A 241 1.57 0.67 -4.82
CA LEU A 241 2.26 -0.51 -4.30
C LEU A 241 1.32 -1.49 -3.58
N ASN A 242 0.29 -1.01 -2.87
CA ASN A 242 -0.73 -1.89 -2.30
C ASN A 242 -1.52 -2.67 -3.39
N PRO A 243 -2.02 -2.05 -4.46
CA PRO A 243 -2.65 -2.78 -5.55
C PRO A 243 -1.70 -3.71 -6.32
N SER A 244 -0.38 -3.49 -6.31
CA SER A 244 0.60 -4.46 -6.85
C SER A 244 0.55 -5.76 -6.05
N ILE A 245 0.47 -5.68 -4.72
CA ILE A 245 0.26 -6.86 -3.86
C ILE A 245 -1.05 -7.54 -4.21
N SER A 246 -2.15 -6.80 -4.36
CA SER A 246 -3.45 -7.35 -4.74
C SER A 246 -3.42 -8.06 -6.10
N LEU A 247 -2.69 -7.48 -7.07
CA LEU A 247 -2.48 -8.10 -8.38
C LEU A 247 -1.71 -9.41 -8.26
N GLY A 248 -0.61 -9.44 -7.50
CA GLY A 248 0.16 -10.65 -7.25
C GLY A 248 -0.65 -11.75 -6.56
N LEU A 249 -1.51 -11.39 -5.58
CA LEU A 249 -2.41 -12.34 -4.93
C LEU A 249 -3.42 -12.95 -5.92
N ALA A 250 -3.98 -12.12 -6.82
CA ALA A 250 -4.89 -12.59 -7.86
C ALA A 250 -4.21 -13.56 -8.83
N GLU A 251 -2.99 -13.23 -9.27
CA GLU A 251 -2.19 -14.11 -10.13
C GLU A 251 -1.83 -15.43 -9.45
N GLY A 252 -1.35 -15.36 -8.19
CA GLY A 252 -1.04 -16.55 -7.42
C GLY A 252 -2.25 -17.48 -7.28
N ALA A 253 -3.41 -16.90 -6.96
CA ALA A 253 -4.66 -17.65 -6.86
C ALA A 253 -5.12 -18.23 -8.21
N PHE A 254 -5.00 -17.47 -9.30
CA PHE A 254 -5.29 -17.92 -10.66
C PHE A 254 -4.41 -19.08 -11.07
N GLU A 255 -3.11 -19.02 -10.82
CA GLU A 255 -2.19 -20.11 -11.14
C GLU A 255 -2.49 -21.40 -10.35
N GLU A 256 -2.82 -21.28 -9.06
CA GLU A 256 -3.24 -22.44 -8.26
C GLU A 256 -4.54 -23.04 -8.79
N ALA A 257 -5.55 -22.21 -9.09
CA ALA A 257 -6.81 -22.67 -9.64
C ALA A 257 -6.63 -23.36 -11.00
N ARG A 258 -5.84 -22.77 -11.90
CA ARG A 258 -5.52 -23.35 -13.22
C ARG A 258 -4.84 -24.71 -13.08
N ARG A 259 -3.86 -24.82 -12.18
CA ARG A 259 -3.16 -26.10 -11.91
C ARG A 259 -4.10 -27.15 -11.34
N TYR A 260 -4.94 -26.75 -10.38
CA TYR A 260 -5.90 -27.65 -9.73
C TYR A 260 -6.93 -28.21 -10.73
N VAL A 261 -7.60 -27.37 -11.52
CA VAL A 261 -8.62 -27.83 -12.47
C VAL A 261 -8.05 -28.67 -13.62
N HIS A 262 -6.75 -28.49 -13.93
CA HIS A 262 -6.06 -29.33 -14.91
C HIS A 262 -5.79 -30.73 -14.37
N GLY A 263 -5.44 -30.88 -13.09
CA GLY A 263 -5.13 -32.18 -12.47
C GLY A 263 -6.33 -32.89 -11.86
N ARG A 264 -7.38 -32.19 -11.46
CA ARG A 264 -8.56 -32.76 -10.79
C ARG A 264 -9.52 -33.38 -11.81
N THR A 265 -9.88 -34.66 -11.59
CA THR A 265 -10.83 -35.39 -12.44
C THR A 265 -12.19 -35.52 -11.75
N VAL A 266 -13.29 -35.30 -12.50
CA VAL A 266 -14.67 -35.56 -12.10
C VAL A 266 -15.45 -36.04 -13.33
N PHE A 267 -16.39 -36.96 -13.15
CA PHE A 267 -17.17 -37.54 -14.25
C PHE A 267 -16.29 -38.09 -15.40
N GLY A 268 -15.13 -38.66 -15.08
CA GLY A 268 -14.23 -39.30 -16.04
C GLY A 268 -13.35 -38.34 -16.87
N LYS A 269 -13.34 -37.04 -16.62
CA LYS A 269 -12.48 -36.07 -17.32
C LYS A 269 -11.97 -34.96 -16.38
N ALA A 270 -10.93 -34.23 -16.81
CA ALA A 270 -10.40 -33.12 -16.02
C ALA A 270 -11.46 -32.03 -15.83
N VAL A 271 -11.45 -31.38 -14.67
CA VAL A 271 -12.36 -30.25 -14.37
C VAL A 271 -12.19 -29.13 -15.40
N GLY A 272 -10.96 -28.87 -15.86
CA GLY A 272 -10.66 -27.89 -16.91
C GLY A 272 -11.26 -28.20 -18.30
N ASP A 273 -11.71 -29.45 -18.54
CA ASP A 273 -12.35 -29.81 -19.80
C ASP A 273 -13.81 -29.37 -19.91
N PHE A 274 -14.41 -28.91 -18.80
CA PHE A 274 -15.76 -28.37 -18.85
C PHE A 274 -15.73 -26.91 -19.34
N GLN A 275 -16.58 -26.57 -20.31
CA GLN A 275 -16.62 -25.27 -20.93
C GLN A 275 -16.85 -24.13 -19.91
N GLY A 276 -17.76 -24.33 -18.94
CA GLY A 276 -18.04 -23.34 -17.89
C GLY A 276 -16.81 -23.04 -17.01
N ILE A 277 -15.93 -24.02 -16.80
CA ILE A 277 -14.67 -23.80 -16.06
C ILE A 277 -13.69 -22.96 -16.89
N ARG A 278 -13.59 -23.24 -18.20
CA ARG A 278 -12.74 -22.42 -19.10
C ARG A 278 -13.22 -20.98 -19.20
N TRP A 279 -14.52 -20.72 -19.18
CA TRP A 279 -15.06 -19.35 -19.12
C TRP A 279 -14.63 -18.62 -17.84
N LYS A 280 -14.73 -19.26 -16.68
CA LYS A 280 -14.26 -18.70 -15.41
C LYS A 280 -12.78 -18.32 -15.45
N LEU A 281 -11.92 -19.22 -15.93
CA LEU A 281 -10.49 -18.93 -16.09
C LEU A 281 -10.23 -17.78 -17.09
N ALA A 282 -10.99 -17.70 -18.19
CA ALA A 282 -10.86 -16.62 -19.16
C ALA A 282 -11.27 -15.25 -18.55
N ASP A 283 -12.35 -15.21 -17.75
CA ASP A 283 -12.78 -14.00 -17.06
C ASP A 283 -11.78 -13.57 -15.99
N MET A 284 -11.26 -14.49 -15.17
CA MET A 284 -10.21 -14.20 -14.20
C MET A 284 -8.97 -13.59 -14.87
N TYR A 285 -8.49 -14.20 -15.95
CA TYR A 285 -7.33 -13.70 -16.71
C TYR A 285 -7.58 -12.31 -17.29
N ARG A 286 -8.74 -12.10 -17.91
CA ARG A 286 -9.13 -10.80 -18.49
C ARG A 286 -9.18 -9.69 -17.43
N GLU A 287 -9.73 -9.98 -16.25
CA GLU A 287 -9.79 -9.00 -15.15
C GLU A 287 -8.39 -8.67 -14.62
N ILE A 288 -7.50 -9.66 -14.46
CA ILE A 288 -6.11 -9.46 -14.05
C ILE A 288 -5.38 -8.55 -15.03
N GLU A 289 -5.47 -8.82 -16.34
CA GLU A 289 -4.74 -8.03 -17.36
C GLU A 289 -5.28 -6.59 -17.49
N ALA A 290 -6.59 -6.40 -17.37
CA ALA A 290 -7.18 -5.07 -17.34
C ALA A 290 -6.70 -4.25 -16.12
N ALA A 291 -6.67 -4.87 -14.93
CA ALA A 291 -6.19 -4.25 -13.71
C ALA A 291 -4.69 -3.93 -13.77
N ARG A 292 -3.88 -4.86 -14.29
CA ARG A 292 -2.44 -4.68 -14.54
C ARG A 292 -2.17 -3.45 -15.39
N SER A 293 -2.88 -3.30 -16.49
CA SER A 293 -2.69 -2.20 -17.43
C SER A 293 -2.93 -0.84 -16.76
N LEU A 294 -3.95 -0.73 -15.93
CA LEU A 294 -4.26 0.49 -15.16
C LEU A 294 -3.21 0.75 -14.08
N LEU A 295 -2.79 -0.28 -13.35
CA LEU A 295 -1.77 -0.18 -12.32
C LEU A 295 -0.44 0.30 -12.89
N TYR A 296 0.03 -0.32 -13.94
CA TYR A 296 1.32 0.03 -14.55
C TYR A 296 1.32 1.45 -15.09
N ARG A 297 0.20 1.89 -15.68
CA ARG A 297 0.02 3.27 -16.08
C ARG A 297 0.10 4.24 -14.91
N ALA A 298 -0.52 3.90 -13.76
CA ALA A 298 -0.47 4.72 -12.56
C ALA A 298 0.97 4.78 -11.98
N CYS A 299 1.67 3.65 -11.93
CA CYS A 299 3.07 3.61 -11.47
C CYS A 299 4.00 4.45 -12.36
N ALA A 300 3.82 4.38 -13.68
CA ALA A 300 4.62 5.14 -14.65
C ALA A 300 4.39 6.66 -14.62
N SER A 301 3.33 7.12 -13.95
CA SER A 301 3.05 8.57 -13.80
C SER A 301 3.84 9.24 -12.68
N ALA A 302 4.68 8.50 -11.93
CA ALA A 302 5.39 9.02 -10.77
C ALA A 302 6.50 10.02 -11.15
N ASP A 303 6.40 11.26 -10.59
CA ASP A 303 7.42 12.32 -10.69
C ASP A 303 7.29 13.30 -9.50
N PRO A 304 7.95 13.14 -8.37
CA PRO A 304 8.47 11.86 -7.84
C PRO A 304 7.37 10.94 -7.29
N PHE A 305 6.12 11.42 -7.19
CA PHE A 305 4.97 10.68 -6.69
C PHE A 305 3.96 10.42 -7.81
N PRO A 306 3.25 9.28 -7.77
CA PRO A 306 2.21 8.97 -8.75
C PRO A 306 1.08 9.98 -8.78
N ASP A 307 0.47 10.13 -9.96
CA ASP A 307 -0.73 10.94 -10.13
C ASP A 307 -1.87 10.46 -9.21
N PRO A 308 -2.53 11.34 -8.45
CA PRO A 308 -3.55 10.97 -7.46
C PRO A 308 -4.81 10.36 -8.09
N PHE A 309 -5.19 10.76 -9.31
CA PHE A 309 -6.36 10.24 -10.00
C PHE A 309 -6.09 8.85 -10.56
N LEU A 310 -4.97 8.68 -11.28
CA LEU A 310 -4.56 7.37 -11.82
C LEU A 310 -4.35 6.35 -10.73
N SER A 311 -3.67 6.72 -9.65
CA SER A 311 -3.42 5.82 -8.52
C SER A 311 -4.72 5.42 -7.81
N ALA A 312 -5.71 6.33 -7.71
CA ALA A 312 -7.01 6.00 -7.15
C ALA A 312 -7.79 5.01 -8.03
N VAL A 313 -7.84 5.25 -9.35
CA VAL A 313 -8.49 4.36 -10.32
C VAL A 313 -7.85 2.98 -10.31
N ALA A 314 -6.52 2.90 -10.38
CA ALA A 314 -5.78 1.66 -10.35
C ALA A 314 -6.03 0.88 -9.05
N LYS A 315 -5.98 1.58 -7.90
CA LYS A 315 -6.18 0.97 -6.60
C LYS A 315 -7.54 0.32 -6.45
N ILE A 316 -8.63 1.02 -6.79
CA ILE A 316 -9.97 0.44 -6.72
C ILE A 316 -10.05 -0.79 -7.63
N THR A 317 -9.62 -0.65 -8.88
CA THR A 317 -9.72 -1.72 -9.89
C THR A 317 -8.97 -2.98 -9.45
N CYS A 318 -7.70 -2.85 -9.05
CA CYS A 318 -6.89 -4.02 -8.65
C CYS A 318 -7.41 -4.68 -7.38
N ASN A 319 -7.76 -3.89 -6.37
CA ASN A 319 -8.16 -4.44 -5.08
C ASN A 319 -9.52 -5.16 -5.16
N GLU A 320 -10.48 -4.62 -5.87
CA GLU A 320 -11.78 -5.27 -6.06
C GLU A 320 -11.68 -6.48 -7.01
N MET A 321 -10.88 -6.39 -8.06
CA MET A 321 -10.56 -7.51 -8.93
C MET A 321 -9.94 -8.66 -8.12
N SER A 322 -8.96 -8.37 -7.26
CA SER A 322 -8.27 -9.39 -6.48
C SER A 322 -9.22 -10.19 -5.57
N ILE A 323 -10.19 -9.52 -4.94
CA ILE A 323 -11.22 -10.21 -4.14
C ILE A 323 -12.06 -11.15 -5.01
N ARG A 324 -12.48 -10.71 -6.21
CA ARG A 324 -13.29 -11.55 -7.11
C ARG A 324 -12.49 -12.76 -7.61
N VAL A 325 -11.28 -12.54 -8.08
CA VAL A 325 -10.42 -13.60 -8.63
C VAL A 325 -10.03 -14.62 -7.56
N THR A 326 -9.63 -14.16 -6.36
CA THR A 326 -9.26 -15.08 -5.26
C THR A 326 -10.46 -15.85 -4.72
N SER A 327 -11.65 -15.23 -4.68
CA SER A 327 -12.91 -15.92 -4.34
C SER A 327 -13.25 -17.00 -5.38
N GLU A 328 -13.13 -16.69 -6.68
CA GLU A 328 -13.38 -17.66 -7.74
C GLU A 328 -12.35 -18.80 -7.74
N ALA A 329 -11.10 -18.52 -7.37
CA ALA A 329 -10.09 -19.56 -7.19
C ALA A 329 -10.46 -20.56 -6.09
N ILE A 330 -11.00 -20.11 -4.95
CA ILE A 330 -11.55 -20.98 -3.91
C ILE A 330 -12.70 -21.82 -4.48
N GLN A 331 -13.62 -21.20 -5.23
CA GLN A 331 -14.77 -21.88 -5.82
C GLN A 331 -14.32 -22.99 -6.78
N LEU A 332 -13.27 -22.76 -7.59
CA LEU A 332 -12.71 -23.74 -8.52
C LEU A 332 -12.06 -24.94 -7.81
N HIS A 333 -11.56 -24.77 -6.60
CA HIS A 333 -11.03 -25.85 -5.77
C HIS A 333 -12.14 -26.65 -5.07
N GLY A 334 -13.35 -26.11 -4.95
CA GLY A 334 -14.42 -26.72 -4.18
C GLY A 334 -14.11 -26.78 -2.68
N GLY A 335 -14.53 -27.84 -1.99
CA GLY A 335 -14.39 -27.96 -0.53
C GLY A 335 -12.95 -27.81 0.00
N VAL A 336 -11.98 -28.29 -0.74
CA VAL A 336 -10.56 -28.20 -0.32
C VAL A 336 -10.01 -26.75 -0.39
N GLY A 337 -10.59 -25.90 -1.25
CA GLY A 337 -10.22 -24.48 -1.32
C GLY A 337 -10.60 -23.68 -0.08
N PHE A 338 -11.46 -24.22 0.77
CA PHE A 338 -11.89 -23.62 2.04
C PHE A 338 -10.99 -24.01 3.23
N THR A 339 -10.01 -24.87 2.98
CA THR A 339 -9.07 -25.35 4.02
C THR A 339 -7.75 -24.57 3.96
N ASP A 340 -6.94 -24.68 5.01
CA ASP A 340 -5.64 -24.02 5.09
C ASP A 340 -4.52 -24.77 4.34
N GLU A 341 -4.77 -26.00 3.89
CA GLU A 341 -3.84 -26.81 3.09
C GLU A 341 -3.63 -26.24 1.67
N TYR A 342 -4.62 -25.49 1.16
CA TYR A 342 -4.54 -24.88 -0.17
C TYR A 342 -4.32 -23.37 -0.07
N ALA A 343 -3.36 -22.88 -0.83
CA ALA A 343 -2.94 -21.46 -0.79
C ALA A 343 -4.05 -20.47 -1.16
N VAL A 344 -5.09 -20.89 -1.87
CA VAL A 344 -6.18 -20.01 -2.34
C VAL A 344 -6.95 -19.37 -1.18
N SER A 345 -7.07 -20.05 -0.04
CA SER A 345 -7.68 -19.47 1.18
C SER A 345 -6.85 -18.29 1.71
N ARG A 346 -5.52 -18.40 1.73
CA ARG A 346 -4.60 -17.33 2.16
C ARG A 346 -4.64 -16.14 1.21
N PHE A 347 -4.64 -16.39 -0.10
CA PHE A 347 -4.74 -15.32 -1.10
C PHE A 347 -6.02 -14.50 -0.94
N TYR A 348 -7.17 -15.14 -0.72
CA TYR A 348 -8.44 -14.46 -0.48
C TYR A 348 -8.40 -13.61 0.80
N ARG A 349 -7.88 -14.16 1.91
CA ARG A 349 -7.74 -13.44 3.17
C ARG A 349 -6.86 -12.19 3.02
N GLY A 350 -5.72 -12.31 2.35
CA GLY A 350 -4.84 -11.18 2.06
C GLY A 350 -5.45 -10.15 1.11
N ALA A 351 -6.16 -10.59 0.06
CA ALA A 351 -6.81 -9.71 -0.91
C ALA A 351 -7.83 -8.75 -0.26
N ARG A 352 -8.47 -9.19 0.84
CA ARG A 352 -9.51 -8.39 1.52
C ARG A 352 -8.98 -7.09 2.12
N TYR A 353 -7.71 -7.02 2.50
CA TYR A 353 -7.08 -5.79 3.02
C TYR A 353 -7.10 -4.64 2.01
N GLY A 354 -6.90 -4.93 0.72
CA GLY A 354 -6.69 -3.92 -0.31
C GLY A 354 -7.80 -2.86 -0.39
N THR A 355 -9.06 -3.24 -0.21
CA THR A 355 -10.19 -2.31 -0.27
C THR A 355 -10.36 -1.46 1.00
N LEU A 356 -9.62 -1.74 2.06
CA LEU A 356 -9.68 -1.08 3.37
C LEU A 356 -8.49 -0.16 3.61
N GLY A 357 -7.26 -0.69 3.50
CA GLY A 357 -6.04 0.05 3.79
C GLY A 357 -5.65 1.04 2.67
N GLY A 358 -5.00 2.15 3.04
CA GLY A 358 -4.52 3.12 2.05
C GLY A 358 -5.59 4.02 1.43
N GLY A 359 -6.71 4.22 2.12
CA GLY A 359 -7.94 4.85 1.65
C GLY A 359 -8.91 3.79 1.10
N THR A 360 -10.12 3.74 1.68
CA THR A 360 -11.14 2.76 1.27
C THR A 360 -11.58 2.99 -0.17
N SER A 361 -12.16 1.94 -0.79
CA SER A 361 -12.72 2.05 -2.15
C SER A 361 -13.74 3.19 -2.28
N GLU A 362 -14.52 3.44 -1.22
CA GLU A 362 -15.53 4.52 -1.17
C GLU A 362 -14.88 5.90 -1.16
N THR A 363 -13.84 6.10 -0.32
CA THR A 363 -13.08 7.36 -0.27
C THR A 363 -12.45 7.69 -1.62
N LEU A 364 -11.90 6.68 -2.30
CA LEU A 364 -11.28 6.88 -3.60
C LEU A 364 -12.30 7.11 -4.71
N ARG A 365 -13.50 6.50 -4.64
CA ARG A 365 -14.62 6.82 -5.53
C ARG A 365 -15.05 8.28 -5.40
N ASP A 366 -15.13 8.80 -4.17
CA ASP A 366 -15.44 10.21 -3.94
C ASP A 366 -14.37 11.14 -4.53
N LEU A 367 -13.08 10.80 -4.37
CA LEU A 367 -11.97 11.54 -4.99
C LEU A 367 -12.11 11.56 -6.52
N ILE A 368 -12.34 10.40 -7.14
CA ILE A 368 -12.52 10.27 -8.58
C ILE A 368 -13.75 11.05 -9.05
N GLY A 369 -14.87 10.89 -8.37
CA GLY A 369 -16.14 11.57 -8.69
C GLY A 369 -16.01 13.09 -8.65
N LYS A 370 -15.36 13.63 -7.60
CA LYS A 370 -15.06 15.07 -7.50
C LYS A 370 -14.22 15.57 -8.67
N ARG A 371 -13.16 14.84 -9.02
CA ARG A 371 -12.29 15.20 -10.14
C ARG A 371 -13.04 15.21 -11.49
N ILE A 372 -13.91 14.23 -11.71
CA ILE A 372 -14.76 14.18 -12.91
C ILE A 372 -15.72 15.36 -12.96
N MET A 373 -16.33 15.74 -11.84
CA MET A 373 -17.26 16.88 -11.78
C MET A 373 -16.57 18.25 -11.89
N GLU A 374 -15.28 18.34 -11.59
CA GLU A 374 -14.48 19.55 -11.77
C GLU A 374 -13.93 19.69 -13.20
N ALA A 375 -13.90 18.62 -13.99
CA ALA A 375 -13.37 18.64 -15.36
C ALA A 375 -14.32 19.36 -16.31
N THR A 376 -13.77 20.19 -17.21
CA THR A 376 -14.54 20.96 -18.20
C THR A 376 -14.85 20.15 -19.46
N ALA A 377 -14.01 19.16 -19.77
CA ALA A 377 -14.21 18.25 -20.89
C ALA A 377 -13.65 16.84 -20.56
N PHE A 378 -14.39 15.80 -20.93
CA PHE A 378 -13.90 14.44 -20.83
C PHE A 378 -12.78 14.21 -21.87
N GLY A 379 -11.58 14.02 -21.43
CA GLY A 379 -10.40 13.79 -22.29
C GLY A 379 -9.30 14.84 -22.14
N ASP A 380 -9.63 16.10 -22.01
CA ASP A 380 -8.61 17.14 -21.90
C ASP A 380 -8.14 17.33 -20.47
N ASP A 381 -9.06 17.45 -19.50
CA ASP A 381 -8.71 17.65 -18.09
C ASP A 381 -8.52 16.33 -17.33
N ILE A 382 -9.12 15.24 -17.79
CA ILE A 382 -9.03 13.91 -17.14
C ILE A 382 -7.89 13.08 -17.72
N LEU A 383 -7.56 13.23 -19.00
CA LEU A 383 -6.50 12.49 -19.68
C LEU A 383 -5.17 13.23 -19.75
N ASN A 384 -5.16 14.57 -19.69
CA ASN A 384 -3.95 15.38 -19.60
C ASN A 384 -3.64 15.69 -18.13
N TYR A 385 -2.89 14.81 -17.49
CA TYR A 385 -2.55 14.85 -16.07
C TYR A 385 -1.58 15.96 -15.65
N SER A 386 -1.26 16.91 -16.51
CA SER A 386 -0.13 17.82 -16.34
C SER A 386 -0.46 19.23 -15.83
N ALA A 387 -1.74 19.59 -15.65
CA ALA A 387 -2.07 20.87 -15.00
C ALA A 387 -3.41 20.81 -14.25
N PRO A 388 -3.55 21.41 -13.07
CA PRO A 388 -4.86 21.78 -12.56
C PRO A 388 -5.39 22.89 -13.48
N GLY A 389 -6.38 22.57 -14.30
CA GLY A 389 -7.11 23.55 -15.08
C GLY A 389 -7.66 24.67 -14.18
N PRO A 390 -7.94 25.85 -14.70
CA PRO A 390 -8.54 26.93 -13.93
C PRO A 390 -9.82 26.42 -13.27
N ARG A 391 -9.94 26.64 -11.95
CA ARG A 391 -11.17 26.29 -11.23
C ARG A 391 -12.34 26.98 -11.90
N VAL A 392 -13.25 26.23 -12.50
CA VAL A 392 -14.53 26.77 -12.95
C VAL A 392 -15.25 27.26 -11.72
N SER A 393 -15.39 28.60 -11.59
CA SER A 393 -16.26 29.18 -10.57
C SER A 393 -17.66 28.60 -10.78
N ARG A 394 -18.25 28.02 -9.75
CA ARG A 394 -19.67 27.63 -9.81
C ARG A 394 -20.46 28.83 -10.33
N PRO A 395 -21.36 28.63 -11.32
CA PRO A 395 -22.30 29.68 -11.68
C PRO A 395 -23.01 30.10 -10.39
N ALA A 396 -23.09 31.40 -10.13
CA ALA A 396 -23.88 31.92 -9.03
C ALA A 396 -25.25 31.25 -9.11
N GLU A 397 -25.74 30.70 -8.00
CA GLU A 397 -27.06 30.13 -7.90
C GLU A 397 -28.06 31.09 -8.54
N THR A 398 -28.58 30.72 -9.71
CA THR A 398 -29.71 31.42 -10.30
C THR A 398 -30.89 31.19 -9.38
N ALA A 399 -31.26 32.27 -8.74
CA ALA A 399 -32.44 32.33 -7.88
C ALA A 399 -33.68 31.71 -8.57
N GLY A 400 -34.31 30.79 -7.86
CA GLY A 400 -35.75 30.58 -7.84
C GLY A 400 -36.44 30.24 -9.16
N PHE A 401 -36.64 28.96 -9.46
CA PHE A 401 -37.84 28.55 -10.14
C PHE A 401 -38.94 28.38 -9.09
N ALA A 402 -39.77 29.44 -8.94
CA ALA A 402 -41.04 29.31 -8.27
C ALA A 402 -41.99 28.52 -9.19
N ILE A 403 -42.36 27.31 -8.81
CA ILE A 403 -43.46 26.58 -9.42
C ILE A 403 -44.72 27.17 -8.82
N SER A 404 -45.43 28.01 -9.60
CA SER A 404 -46.81 28.41 -9.28
C SER A 404 -47.73 27.22 -9.52
N ALA A 405 -48.42 26.81 -8.47
CA ALA A 405 -49.52 25.90 -8.53
C ALA A 405 -50.75 26.65 -9.10
N GLU A 406 -51.31 26.22 -10.19
CA GLU A 406 -52.71 26.29 -10.55
C GLU A 406 -53.22 24.90 -10.97
#